data_5a1a17f25d5b0ad6200b30e86ea00509
#
_entry.id   5a1a17f25d5b0ad6200b30e86ea00509
#
_cell.length_a   1.000
_cell.length_b   1.000
_cell.length_c   1.000
_cell.angle_alpha   90.00
_cell.angle_beta   90.00
_cell.angle_gamma   90.00
#
_symmetry.space_group_name_H-M   'P 1'
#
loop_
_entity.id
_entity.type
_entity.pdbx_description
1 polymer ?
#
loop_
_entity_poly.entity_id
_entity_poly.type
_entity_poly.pdbx_seq_one_letter_code
_entity_poly.pdbx_strand_id
1 'polypeptide(L)'
;METERFDTVVIGAGQGGLSAAYYLQRAGRPFVVLEGHTRVGDNWRERYDSLRLFTPAYGVSLVGFPYKKKGQICPTKDEMADYLERYAEHFGFPIRLGVRVTGLTREGDTYVVGTIGGSRFEAANVIVASGAHRDPRVPAFATQLDPSIVQMHSTEYRNPTQLPAGGVLVVGAGNSGADIALEVAPTHPTWLSGPERGHIPVDIDGWVSRHIAFHVVRFIGMHVQTIRTPMGRKARDKELNQGTMLVRVKPKQILAAGVRWVGKTTGVMDGMPTVEDGQVLKEVTTVIWCTGNRLDLSWIDLPIFEEDGRPMHDRGVVPGEPGLGFVGLPFQFAAASDVLPGVARDARYVVKRLPARMPAAAPTASESAVA
;
A
#
# COMPACT_ATOMS: atom_id res chain seq x y z
N MET A 1 30.06 1.11 13.59
CA MET A 1 28.60 1.02 13.31
C MET A 1 27.94 0.48 14.58
N GLU A 2 26.96 1.17 15.11
CA GLU A 2 26.25 0.71 16.30
C GLU A 2 25.26 -0.37 15.92
N THR A 3 25.31 -1.52 16.60
CA THR A 3 24.37 -2.63 16.40
C THR A 3 23.40 -2.64 17.55
N GLU A 4 22.12 -2.43 17.25
CA GLU A 4 21.04 -2.52 18.25
C GLU A 4 20.35 -3.88 18.15
N ARG A 5 19.94 -4.46 19.30
CA ARG A 5 19.31 -5.78 19.39
C ARG A 5 17.91 -5.73 19.96
N PHE A 6 16.99 -6.42 19.30
CA PHE A 6 15.58 -6.46 19.69
C PHE A 6 15.01 -7.90 19.62
N ASP A 7 13.95 -8.17 20.37
CA ASP A 7 13.15 -9.38 20.12
C ASP A 7 12.52 -9.31 18.73
N THR A 8 11.93 -8.15 18.39
CA THR A 8 11.23 -7.97 17.11
C THR A 8 11.55 -6.61 16.47
N VAL A 9 11.91 -6.62 15.21
CA VAL A 9 11.97 -5.42 14.35
C VAL A 9 10.75 -5.40 13.44
N VAL A 10 10.02 -4.28 13.42
CA VAL A 10 8.91 -4.02 12.50
C VAL A 10 9.37 -3.01 11.46
N ILE A 11 9.26 -3.34 10.18
CA ILE A 11 9.70 -2.48 9.07
C ILE A 11 8.50 -1.77 8.45
N GLY A 12 8.38 -0.47 8.68
CA GLY A 12 7.30 0.43 8.26
C GLY A 12 6.32 0.77 9.38
N ALA A 13 6.03 2.06 9.56
CA ALA A 13 5.05 2.61 10.51
C ALA A 13 3.71 3.00 9.85
N GLY A 14 3.34 2.32 8.78
CA GLY A 14 1.99 2.39 8.19
C GLY A 14 0.95 1.62 9.02
N GLN A 15 -0.28 1.55 8.52
CA GLN A 15 -1.40 0.84 9.19
C GLN A 15 -1.06 -0.61 9.58
N GLY A 16 -0.26 -1.31 8.76
CA GLY A 16 0.18 -2.68 9.03
C GLY A 16 1.16 -2.76 10.19
N GLY A 17 2.23 -1.96 10.14
CA GLY A 17 3.25 -1.95 11.18
C GLY A 17 2.74 -1.44 12.52
N LEU A 18 1.92 -0.39 12.54
CA LEU A 18 1.29 0.11 13.76
C LEU A 18 0.31 -0.92 14.36
N SER A 19 -0.40 -1.68 13.52
CA SER A 19 -1.24 -2.80 14.01
C SER A 19 -0.39 -3.92 14.60
N ALA A 20 0.77 -4.23 14.01
CA ALA A 20 1.71 -5.21 14.56
C ALA A 20 2.31 -4.73 15.89
N ALA A 21 2.75 -3.46 15.94
CA ALA A 21 3.26 -2.81 17.16
C ALA A 21 2.27 -2.89 18.33
N TYR A 22 0.97 -2.63 18.07
CA TYR A 22 -0.08 -2.78 19.06
C TYR A 22 -0.13 -4.20 19.66
N TYR A 23 -0.09 -5.23 18.81
CA TYR A 23 -0.15 -6.61 19.31
C TYR A 23 1.15 -7.07 19.98
N LEU A 24 2.31 -6.59 19.53
CA LEU A 24 3.60 -6.83 20.21
C LEU A 24 3.62 -6.22 21.61
N GLN A 25 3.20 -4.96 21.74
CA GLN A 25 3.10 -4.27 23.03
C GLN A 25 2.12 -4.99 23.97
N ARG A 26 0.95 -5.42 23.47
CA ARG A 26 -0.04 -6.19 24.24
C ARG A 26 0.47 -7.58 24.67
N ALA A 27 1.42 -8.12 23.91
CA ALA A 27 2.09 -9.39 24.25
C ALA A 27 3.31 -9.20 25.17
N GLY A 28 3.63 -7.96 25.56
CA GLY A 28 4.80 -7.64 26.40
C GLY A 28 6.14 -7.92 25.70
N ARG A 29 6.19 -7.92 24.37
CA ARG A 29 7.40 -8.25 23.61
C ARG A 29 8.20 -6.98 23.33
N PRO A 30 9.52 -6.95 23.58
CA PRO A 30 10.38 -5.86 23.17
C PRO A 30 10.44 -5.73 21.66
N PHE A 31 10.22 -4.53 21.11
CA PHE A 31 10.28 -4.31 19.67
C PHE A 31 10.74 -2.88 19.35
N VAL A 32 11.10 -2.66 18.09
CA VAL A 32 11.29 -1.35 17.48
C VAL A 32 10.58 -1.31 16.13
N VAL A 33 10.04 -0.14 15.77
CA VAL A 33 9.48 0.10 14.43
C VAL A 33 10.44 1.01 13.68
N LEU A 34 10.86 0.60 12.47
CA LEU A 34 11.71 1.39 11.58
C LEU A 34 10.86 2.03 10.49
N GLU A 35 10.85 3.35 10.40
CA GLU A 35 10.09 4.11 9.41
C GLU A 35 11.01 4.96 8.54
N GLY A 36 10.87 4.80 7.23
CA GLY A 36 11.71 5.49 6.25
C GLY A 36 11.40 6.99 6.06
N HIS A 37 10.20 7.43 6.45
CA HIS A 37 9.83 8.85 6.43
C HIS A 37 10.23 9.53 7.75
N THR A 38 10.25 10.85 7.72
CA THR A 38 10.59 11.68 8.88
C THR A 38 9.42 11.82 9.87
N ARG A 39 8.21 11.40 9.47
CA ARG A 39 7.00 11.50 10.27
C ARG A 39 6.06 10.32 9.97
N VAL A 40 5.39 9.80 10.99
CA VAL A 40 4.35 8.77 10.79
C VAL A 40 3.21 9.33 9.95
N GLY A 41 2.78 8.57 8.95
CA GLY A 41 1.69 8.96 8.07
C GLY A 41 2.10 9.72 6.81
N ASP A 42 3.39 10.06 6.63
CA ASP A 42 3.85 10.81 5.44
C ASP A 42 3.57 10.07 4.13
N ASN A 43 3.53 8.74 4.13
CA ASN A 43 3.09 7.96 2.98
C ASN A 43 1.66 8.30 2.50
N TRP A 44 0.81 8.85 3.37
CA TRP A 44 -0.49 9.41 3.02
C TRP A 44 -0.38 10.88 2.62
N ARG A 45 0.37 11.71 3.37
CA ARG A 45 0.54 13.14 3.08
C ARG A 45 1.14 13.41 1.71
N GLU A 46 2.01 12.51 1.25
CA GLU A 46 2.67 12.57 -0.06
C GLU A 46 1.78 12.16 -1.25
N ARG A 47 0.49 11.87 -1.04
CA ARG A 47 -0.47 11.60 -2.10
C ARG A 47 -1.07 12.89 -2.67
N TYR A 48 -1.81 12.77 -3.80
CA TYR A 48 -2.48 13.90 -4.42
C TYR A 48 -3.45 14.60 -3.45
N ASP A 49 -3.58 15.91 -3.61
CA ASP A 49 -4.20 16.78 -2.59
C ASP A 49 -5.67 16.46 -2.33
N SER A 50 -6.41 16.11 -3.37
CA SER A 50 -7.83 15.77 -3.28
C SER A 50 -8.10 14.34 -2.79
N LEU A 51 -7.08 13.54 -2.49
CA LEU A 51 -7.28 12.14 -2.12
C LEU A 51 -8.14 11.99 -0.88
N ARG A 52 -9.21 11.22 -1.04
CA ARG A 52 -10.04 10.72 0.06
C ARG A 52 -10.02 9.21 0.08
N LEU A 53 -10.02 8.64 1.27
CA LEU A 53 -10.14 7.20 1.41
C LEU A 53 -11.48 6.73 0.81
N PHE A 54 -11.49 5.53 0.30
CA PHE A 54 -12.75 4.86 -0.09
C PHE A 54 -13.40 4.11 1.09
N THR A 55 -12.68 3.93 2.21
CA THR A 55 -13.23 3.39 3.45
C THR A 55 -13.89 4.51 4.24
N PRO A 56 -15.18 4.39 4.60
CA PRO A 56 -15.86 5.38 5.41
C PRO A 56 -15.25 5.55 6.80
N ALA A 57 -15.39 6.74 7.40
CA ALA A 57 -14.83 7.10 8.71
C ALA A 57 -15.17 6.11 9.84
N TYR A 58 -16.34 5.51 9.80
CA TYR A 58 -16.76 4.49 10.77
C TYR A 58 -16.09 3.12 10.56
N GLY A 59 -15.33 2.95 9.48
CA GLY A 59 -14.60 1.73 9.15
C GLY A 59 -13.07 1.85 9.21
N VAL A 60 -12.51 3.03 9.46
CA VAL A 60 -11.05 3.26 9.41
C VAL A 60 -10.32 3.06 10.74
N SER A 61 -11.03 2.77 11.82
CA SER A 61 -10.42 2.63 13.15
C SER A 61 -9.43 1.47 13.22
N LEU A 62 -8.25 1.74 13.73
CA LEU A 62 -7.32 0.71 14.19
C LEU A 62 -7.70 0.21 15.59
N VAL A 63 -7.22 -0.97 15.94
CA VAL A 63 -7.55 -1.62 17.21
C VAL A 63 -7.09 -0.79 18.39
N GLY A 64 -7.98 -0.59 19.36
CA GLY A 64 -7.69 0.12 20.60
C GLY A 64 -7.76 1.64 20.54
N PHE A 65 -7.92 2.26 19.36
CA PHE A 65 -8.01 3.71 19.22
C PHE A 65 -9.05 4.09 18.14
N PRO A 66 -10.29 4.43 18.54
CA PRO A 66 -11.33 4.75 17.59
C PRO A 66 -11.07 6.04 16.80
N TYR A 67 -11.35 6.03 15.51
CA TYR A 67 -11.37 7.25 14.69
C TYR A 67 -12.61 8.06 15.04
N LYS A 68 -12.43 9.27 15.58
CA LYS A 68 -13.52 10.11 16.15
C LYS A 68 -13.77 11.38 15.33
N LYS A 69 -13.97 11.31 14.04
CA LYS A 69 -14.40 12.50 13.31
C LYS A 69 -15.86 12.43 12.93
N LYS A 70 -16.63 13.50 13.26
CA LYS A 70 -18.04 13.66 12.87
C LYS A 70 -18.13 14.42 11.55
N GLY A 71 -19.07 14.06 10.71
CA GLY A 71 -19.54 14.88 9.59
C GLY A 71 -18.98 14.57 8.21
N GLN A 72 -17.84 13.92 8.06
CA GLN A 72 -17.31 13.49 6.75
C GLN A 72 -17.38 11.98 6.61
N ILE A 73 -17.85 11.52 5.46
CA ILE A 73 -18.08 10.10 5.25
C ILE A 73 -16.78 9.39 4.99
N CYS A 74 -15.90 9.93 4.12
CA CYS A 74 -14.58 9.38 3.84
C CYS A 74 -13.48 10.37 4.27
N PRO A 75 -12.54 9.95 5.14
CA PRO A 75 -11.42 10.80 5.54
C PRO A 75 -10.55 11.24 4.36
N THR A 76 -9.95 12.42 4.46
CA THR A 76 -8.89 12.84 3.56
C THR A 76 -7.58 12.10 3.87
N LYS A 77 -6.62 12.22 2.96
CA LYS A 77 -5.26 11.69 3.15
C LYS A 77 -4.61 12.24 4.43
N ASP A 78 -4.75 13.54 4.66
CA ASP A 78 -4.14 14.22 5.81
C ASP A 78 -4.80 13.82 7.14
N GLU A 79 -6.13 13.70 7.15
CA GLU A 79 -6.87 13.19 8.30
C GLU A 79 -6.47 11.76 8.67
N MET A 80 -6.18 10.93 7.66
CA MET A 80 -5.70 9.58 7.89
C MET A 80 -4.25 9.58 8.39
N ALA A 81 -3.38 10.41 7.82
CA ALA A 81 -2.01 10.57 8.26
C ALA A 81 -1.94 11.02 9.73
N ASP A 82 -2.69 12.06 10.08
CA ASP A 82 -2.78 12.57 11.46
C ASP A 82 -3.38 11.55 12.43
N TYR A 83 -4.29 10.73 11.97
CA TYR A 83 -4.83 9.63 12.78
C TYR A 83 -3.78 8.57 13.09
N LEU A 84 -2.97 8.15 12.09
CA LEU A 84 -1.89 7.18 12.30
C LEU A 84 -0.82 7.71 13.24
N GLU A 85 -0.47 8.98 13.11
CA GLU A 85 0.50 9.65 13.99
C GLU A 85 0.00 9.69 15.44
N ARG A 86 -1.24 10.16 15.67
CA ARG A 86 -1.88 10.14 16.99
C ARG A 86 -2.05 8.72 17.56
N TYR A 87 -2.26 7.73 16.70
CA TYR A 87 -2.29 6.33 17.11
C TYR A 87 -0.94 5.89 17.67
N ALA A 88 0.14 6.21 16.97
CA ALA A 88 1.49 5.88 17.41
C ALA A 88 1.86 6.59 18.74
N GLU A 89 1.54 7.87 18.86
CA GLU A 89 1.76 8.67 20.06
C GLU A 89 0.94 8.16 21.25
N HIS A 90 -0.35 7.85 21.05
CA HIS A 90 -1.25 7.35 22.09
C HIS A 90 -0.74 6.10 22.78
N PHE A 91 -0.13 5.19 22.02
CA PHE A 91 0.42 3.95 22.56
C PHE A 91 1.90 4.06 22.92
N GLY A 92 2.56 5.16 22.58
CA GLY A 92 3.99 5.38 22.89
C GLY A 92 4.89 4.34 22.20
N PHE A 93 4.63 4.01 20.93
CA PHE A 93 5.42 2.98 20.24
C PHE A 93 6.87 3.43 20.03
N PRO A 94 7.86 2.55 20.22
CA PRO A 94 9.27 2.84 19.95
C PRO A 94 9.54 2.89 18.44
N ILE A 95 9.31 4.05 17.82
CA ILE A 95 9.49 4.26 16.38
C ILE A 95 10.79 5.03 16.13
N ARG A 96 11.61 4.52 15.20
CA ARG A 96 12.78 5.22 14.63
C ARG A 96 12.37 5.81 13.28
N LEU A 97 12.23 7.12 13.22
CA LEU A 97 11.90 7.88 12.02
C LEU A 97 13.15 8.16 11.17
N GLY A 98 12.99 8.32 9.86
CA GLY A 98 14.08 8.57 8.92
C GLY A 98 14.99 7.35 8.69
N VAL A 99 14.61 6.18 9.18
CA VAL A 99 15.39 4.94 9.06
C VAL A 99 14.87 4.11 7.89
N ARG A 100 15.51 4.28 6.73
CA ARG A 100 15.18 3.52 5.51
C ARG A 100 15.94 2.20 5.48
N VAL A 101 15.21 1.11 5.58
CA VAL A 101 15.75 -0.24 5.45
C VAL A 101 16.09 -0.52 3.98
N THR A 102 17.28 -1.09 3.75
CA THR A 102 17.81 -1.45 2.43
C THR A 102 18.31 -2.88 2.33
N GLY A 103 18.27 -3.62 3.45
CA GLY A 103 18.67 -5.03 3.46
C GLY A 103 18.02 -5.80 4.59
N LEU A 104 17.66 -7.04 4.33
CA LEU A 104 17.25 -8.04 5.32
C LEU A 104 17.92 -9.36 4.98
N THR A 105 18.78 -9.83 5.86
CA THR A 105 19.47 -11.11 5.77
C THR A 105 19.29 -11.92 7.05
N ARG A 106 19.82 -13.13 7.10
CA ARG A 106 19.81 -13.98 8.29
C ARG A 106 21.22 -14.53 8.56
N GLU A 107 21.67 -14.40 9.79
CA GLU A 107 22.93 -14.94 10.28
C GLU A 107 22.62 -15.94 11.41
N GLY A 108 22.70 -17.23 11.12
CA GLY A 108 22.24 -18.27 12.06
C GLY A 108 20.75 -18.11 12.40
N ASP A 109 20.43 -17.88 13.68
CA ASP A 109 19.07 -17.68 14.16
C ASP A 109 18.66 -16.20 14.29
N THR A 110 19.54 -15.27 13.85
CA THR A 110 19.35 -13.82 13.98
C THR A 110 19.10 -13.18 12.63
N TYR A 111 18.02 -12.41 12.52
CA TYR A 111 17.79 -11.53 11.37
C TYR A 111 18.61 -10.26 11.50
N VAL A 112 19.16 -9.82 10.38
CA VAL A 112 19.97 -8.62 10.27
C VAL A 112 19.30 -7.66 9.32
N VAL A 113 18.91 -6.50 9.85
CA VAL A 113 18.28 -5.41 9.09
C VAL A 113 19.28 -4.29 8.89
N GLY A 114 19.67 -4.09 7.63
CA GLY A 114 20.56 -3.00 7.18
C GLY A 114 19.80 -1.78 6.72
N THR A 115 20.37 -0.59 6.92
CA THR A 115 19.76 0.68 6.55
C THR A 115 20.65 1.53 5.66
N ILE A 116 20.08 2.50 4.96
CA ILE A 116 20.85 3.41 4.07
C ILE A 116 21.92 4.20 4.81
N GLY A 117 21.71 4.49 6.10
CA GLY A 117 22.67 5.19 6.95
C GLY A 117 23.75 4.28 7.54
N GLY A 118 23.80 2.99 7.17
CA GLY A 118 24.77 2.02 7.67
C GLY A 118 24.49 1.50 9.08
N SER A 119 23.37 1.87 9.72
CA SER A 119 22.94 1.27 10.99
C SER A 119 22.50 -0.17 10.77
N ARG A 120 22.78 -1.04 11.76
CA ARG A 120 22.48 -2.46 11.77
C ARG A 120 21.58 -2.79 12.96
N PHE A 121 20.46 -3.45 12.69
CA PHE A 121 19.54 -3.95 13.72
C PHE A 121 19.53 -5.45 13.68
N GLU A 122 19.73 -6.09 14.81
CA GLU A 122 19.65 -7.54 14.97
C GLU A 122 18.37 -7.92 15.72
N ALA A 123 17.65 -8.91 15.21
CA ALA A 123 16.40 -9.34 15.81
C ALA A 123 16.19 -10.84 15.67
N ALA A 124 15.53 -11.45 16.68
CA ALA A 124 15.03 -12.81 16.57
C ALA A 124 13.82 -12.91 15.65
N ASN A 125 13.09 -11.81 15.49
CA ASN A 125 11.90 -11.75 14.64
C ASN A 125 11.86 -10.47 13.83
N VAL A 126 11.34 -10.56 12.60
CA VAL A 126 11.10 -9.41 11.72
C VAL A 126 9.69 -9.44 11.16
N ILE A 127 8.99 -8.31 11.23
CA ILE A 127 7.71 -8.10 10.57
C ILE A 127 7.89 -7.08 9.45
N VAL A 128 7.75 -7.52 8.21
CA VAL A 128 7.78 -6.65 7.04
C VAL A 128 6.39 -6.06 6.81
N ALA A 129 6.26 -4.75 7.03
CA ALA A 129 5.05 -3.97 6.84
C ALA A 129 5.29 -2.71 5.99
N SER A 130 6.21 -2.83 5.02
CA SER A 130 6.70 -1.73 4.18
C SER A 130 5.65 -1.17 3.19
N GLY A 131 4.51 -1.84 3.04
CA GLY A 131 3.44 -1.46 2.10
C GLY A 131 3.77 -1.78 0.64
N ALA A 132 2.75 -1.74 -0.22
CA ALA A 132 2.84 -2.12 -1.64
C ALA A 132 2.98 -0.91 -2.60
N HIS A 133 3.26 0.30 -2.11
CA HIS A 133 3.08 1.52 -2.90
C HIS A 133 4.38 2.29 -3.16
N ARG A 134 5.51 1.61 -3.37
CA ARG A 134 6.82 2.30 -3.49
C ARG A 134 7.43 2.28 -4.88
N ASP A 135 7.13 1.28 -5.72
CA ASP A 135 7.69 1.19 -7.07
C ASP A 135 6.61 1.50 -8.12
N PRO A 136 6.63 2.70 -8.74
CA PRO A 136 5.67 3.08 -9.76
C PRO A 136 5.69 2.13 -10.95
N ARG A 137 4.52 1.64 -11.36
CA ARG A 137 4.39 0.78 -12.53
C ARG A 137 4.13 1.62 -13.76
N VAL A 138 5.16 1.91 -14.53
CA VAL A 138 5.05 2.61 -15.83
C VAL A 138 5.26 1.59 -16.96
N PRO A 139 4.41 1.56 -18.00
CA PRO A 139 4.60 0.66 -19.14
C PRO A 139 5.88 0.97 -19.91
N ALA A 140 6.55 -0.07 -20.42
CA ALA A 140 7.82 0.10 -21.14
C ALA A 140 7.72 1.02 -22.38
N PHE A 141 6.57 1.05 -23.06
CA PHE A 141 6.35 1.92 -24.20
C PHE A 141 6.29 3.42 -23.85
N ALA A 142 6.19 3.79 -22.57
CA ALA A 142 6.18 5.18 -22.14
C ALA A 142 7.40 5.97 -22.60
N THR A 143 8.54 5.31 -22.76
CA THR A 143 9.79 5.91 -23.27
C THR A 143 9.72 6.28 -24.77
N GLN A 144 8.72 5.81 -25.50
CA GLN A 144 8.49 6.08 -26.92
C GLN A 144 7.60 7.31 -27.16
N LEU A 145 7.00 7.87 -26.09
CA LEU A 145 6.24 9.11 -26.20
C LEU A 145 7.14 10.28 -26.59
N ASP A 146 6.57 11.22 -27.33
CA ASP A 146 7.29 12.43 -27.71
C ASP A 146 7.84 13.13 -26.46
N PRO A 147 9.11 13.57 -26.45
CA PRO A 147 9.73 14.21 -25.29
C PRO A 147 9.03 15.49 -24.81
N SER A 148 8.20 16.13 -25.65
CA SER A 148 7.38 17.29 -25.25
C SER A 148 6.19 16.90 -24.37
N ILE A 149 5.78 15.62 -24.34
CA ILE A 149 4.69 15.13 -23.50
C ILE A 149 5.20 14.99 -22.09
N VAL A 150 4.63 15.74 -21.16
CA VAL A 150 4.92 15.62 -19.73
C VAL A 150 4.39 14.30 -19.22
N GLN A 151 5.22 13.52 -18.55
CA GLN A 151 4.86 12.26 -17.96
C GLN A 151 5.06 12.29 -16.45
N MET A 152 4.09 11.79 -15.70
CA MET A 152 4.23 11.59 -14.26
C MET A 152 3.43 10.37 -13.79
N HIS A 153 3.88 9.74 -12.73
CA HIS A 153 3.08 8.70 -12.07
C HIS A 153 2.12 9.35 -11.05
N SER A 154 1.02 8.65 -10.71
CA SER A 154 0.05 9.13 -9.71
C SER A 154 0.62 9.36 -8.31
N THR A 155 1.82 8.86 -8.02
CA THR A 155 2.58 9.15 -6.80
C THR A 155 3.28 10.51 -6.82
N GLU A 156 3.51 11.07 -8.01
CA GLU A 156 4.16 12.37 -8.24
C GLU A 156 3.13 13.49 -8.46
N TYR A 157 1.95 13.11 -8.95
CA TYR A 157 0.83 14.03 -9.12
C TYR A 157 0.33 14.54 -7.76
N ARG A 158 0.08 15.84 -7.66
CA ARG A 158 -0.47 16.52 -6.47
C ARG A 158 -1.82 17.16 -6.76
N ASN A 159 -1.88 17.99 -7.80
CA ASN A 159 -3.09 18.71 -8.18
C ASN A 159 -2.95 19.24 -9.62
N PRO A 160 -4.05 19.76 -10.26
CA PRO A 160 -4.02 20.21 -11.64
C PRO A 160 -3.08 21.37 -11.94
N THR A 161 -2.62 22.15 -10.95
CA THR A 161 -1.71 23.28 -11.18
C THR A 161 -0.31 22.86 -11.62
N GLN A 162 0.04 21.58 -11.46
CA GLN A 162 1.30 21.01 -11.98
C GLN A 162 1.28 20.81 -13.51
N LEU A 163 0.09 20.80 -14.11
CA LEU A 163 -0.08 20.37 -15.49
C LEU A 163 0.04 21.54 -16.45
N PRO A 164 0.81 21.45 -17.54
CA PRO A 164 0.83 22.45 -18.60
C PRO A 164 -0.52 22.48 -19.33
N ALA A 165 -0.81 23.59 -20.02
CA ALA A 165 -1.99 23.69 -20.85
C ALA A 165 -2.02 22.58 -21.91
N GLY A 166 -3.22 22.07 -22.22
CA GLY A 166 -3.44 21.04 -23.23
C GLY A 166 -4.19 19.82 -22.68
N GLY A 167 -4.20 18.76 -23.45
CA GLY A 167 -4.95 17.55 -23.11
C GLY A 167 -4.23 16.64 -22.14
N VAL A 168 -4.96 16.05 -21.19
CA VAL A 168 -4.42 15.13 -20.17
C VAL A 168 -4.97 13.74 -20.37
N LEU A 169 -4.09 12.77 -20.54
CA LEU A 169 -4.42 11.35 -20.57
C LEU A 169 -4.11 10.72 -19.20
N VAL A 170 -5.14 10.26 -18.50
CA VAL A 170 -5.01 9.48 -17.27
C VAL A 170 -5.07 8.00 -17.64
N VAL A 171 -3.95 7.29 -17.50
CA VAL A 171 -3.84 5.86 -17.86
C VAL A 171 -4.06 4.98 -16.63
N GLY A 172 -5.13 4.21 -16.66
CA GLY A 172 -5.55 3.32 -15.56
C GLY A 172 -6.86 3.77 -14.93
N ALA A 173 -7.96 3.08 -15.27
CA ALA A 173 -9.32 3.39 -14.81
C ALA A 173 -9.66 2.76 -13.45
N GLY A 174 -8.70 2.72 -12.51
CA GLY A 174 -8.90 2.38 -11.11
C GLY A 174 -9.33 3.58 -10.25
N ASN A 175 -9.40 3.40 -8.91
CA ASN A 175 -9.86 4.45 -8.01
C ASN A 175 -9.03 5.75 -8.13
N SER A 176 -7.71 5.66 -8.14
CA SER A 176 -6.85 6.85 -8.30
C SER A 176 -7.03 7.52 -9.66
N GLY A 177 -7.11 6.73 -10.75
CA GLY A 177 -7.31 7.31 -12.08
C GLY A 177 -8.65 7.99 -12.23
N ALA A 178 -9.72 7.42 -11.69
CA ALA A 178 -11.05 8.02 -11.69
C ALA A 178 -11.11 9.33 -10.88
N ASP A 179 -10.48 9.35 -9.71
CA ASP A 179 -10.40 10.54 -8.86
C ASP A 179 -9.61 11.68 -9.55
N ILE A 180 -8.42 11.36 -10.08
CA ILE A 180 -7.55 12.32 -10.76
C ILE A 180 -8.20 12.84 -12.04
N ALA A 181 -8.84 11.96 -12.84
CA ALA A 181 -9.54 12.39 -14.05
C ALA A 181 -10.67 13.39 -13.74
N LEU A 182 -11.43 13.16 -12.66
CA LEU A 182 -12.48 14.10 -12.20
C LEU A 182 -11.90 15.44 -11.72
N GLU A 183 -10.75 15.42 -11.06
CA GLU A 183 -10.09 16.62 -10.57
C GLU A 183 -9.51 17.47 -11.71
N VAL A 184 -8.98 16.84 -12.75
CA VAL A 184 -8.34 17.49 -13.90
C VAL A 184 -9.36 18.03 -14.92
N ALA A 185 -10.47 17.34 -15.12
CA ALA A 185 -11.47 17.64 -16.13
C ALA A 185 -12.01 19.11 -16.16
N PRO A 186 -12.18 19.80 -15.01
CA PRO A 186 -12.62 21.21 -15.03
C PRO A 186 -11.66 22.18 -15.69
N THR A 187 -10.38 21.83 -15.80
CA THR A 187 -9.32 22.73 -16.29
C THR A 187 -8.64 22.25 -17.57
N HIS A 188 -8.76 20.97 -17.91
CA HIS A 188 -8.08 20.36 -19.06
C HIS A 188 -9.00 19.39 -19.82
N PRO A 189 -8.95 19.34 -21.16
CA PRO A 189 -9.52 18.22 -21.91
C PRO A 189 -8.92 16.90 -21.38
N THR A 190 -9.77 16.00 -20.89
CA THR A 190 -9.28 14.83 -20.14
C THR A 190 -9.77 13.53 -20.74
N TRP A 191 -8.85 12.59 -20.92
CA TRP A 191 -9.13 11.19 -21.28
C TRP A 191 -8.82 10.28 -20.08
N LEU A 192 -9.71 9.33 -19.83
CA LEU A 192 -9.46 8.22 -18.88
C LEU A 192 -9.32 6.93 -19.67
N SER A 193 -8.15 6.33 -19.65
CA SER A 193 -7.84 5.12 -20.41
C SER A 193 -7.87 3.87 -19.53
N GLY A 194 -8.60 2.88 -19.99
CA GLY A 194 -8.66 1.55 -19.37
C GLY A 194 -10.04 0.94 -19.33
N PRO A 195 -10.16 -0.37 -19.04
CA PRO A 195 -11.44 -1.05 -19.02
C PRO A 195 -12.34 -0.57 -17.89
N GLU A 196 -13.62 -0.47 -18.16
CA GLU A 196 -14.63 -0.28 -17.12
C GLU A 196 -14.76 -1.57 -16.30
N ARG A 197 -14.36 -1.50 -15.01
CA ARG A 197 -14.30 -2.67 -14.12
C ARG A 197 -15.51 -2.82 -13.20
N GLY A 198 -16.53 -2.02 -13.45
CA GLY A 198 -17.71 -1.90 -12.60
C GLY A 198 -17.45 -1.01 -11.38
N HIS A 199 -18.50 -0.80 -10.61
CA HIS A 199 -18.48 0.01 -9.40
C HIS A 199 -19.36 -0.63 -8.33
N ILE A 200 -19.14 -0.22 -7.08
CA ILE A 200 -20.03 -0.64 -5.98
C ILE A 200 -21.41 0.02 -6.22
N PRO A 201 -22.50 -0.76 -6.32
CA PRO A 201 -23.81 -0.25 -6.71
C PRO A 201 -24.53 0.54 -5.60
N VAL A 202 -23.84 0.84 -4.50
CA VAL A 202 -24.38 1.53 -3.35
C VAL A 202 -23.74 2.93 -3.25
N ASP A 203 -24.55 3.91 -2.91
CA ASP A 203 -24.03 5.24 -2.57
C ASP A 203 -23.35 5.17 -1.20
N ILE A 204 -22.00 5.39 -1.17
CA ILE A 204 -21.21 5.34 0.07
C ILE A 204 -21.75 6.35 1.10
N ASP A 205 -22.31 7.45 0.63
CA ASP A 205 -22.85 8.54 1.43
C ASP A 205 -24.25 8.27 1.96
N GLY A 206 -24.94 7.27 1.38
CA GLY A 206 -26.33 6.94 1.70
C GLY A 206 -26.51 6.26 3.06
N TRP A 207 -27.71 6.38 3.62
CA TRP A 207 -28.10 5.71 4.87
C TRP A 207 -27.92 4.18 4.79
N VAL A 208 -28.29 3.57 3.67
CA VAL A 208 -28.17 2.12 3.43
C VAL A 208 -26.70 1.69 3.50
N SER A 209 -25.78 2.49 2.92
CA SER A 209 -24.34 2.18 2.98
C SER A 209 -23.85 2.20 4.43
N ARG A 210 -24.20 3.22 5.18
CA ARG A 210 -23.74 3.41 6.55
C ARG A 210 -24.20 2.28 7.49
N HIS A 211 -25.43 1.80 7.34
CA HIS A 211 -26.03 0.90 8.32
C HIS A 211 -26.05 -0.57 7.87
N ILE A 212 -25.95 -0.83 6.57
CA ILE A 212 -26.09 -2.19 6.04
C ILE A 212 -24.96 -2.54 5.07
N ALA A 213 -24.85 -1.85 3.93
CA ALA A 213 -24.03 -2.30 2.83
C ALA A 213 -22.53 -2.37 3.16
N PHE A 214 -22.00 -1.38 3.89
CA PHE A 214 -20.60 -1.40 4.30
C PHE A 214 -20.29 -2.61 5.20
N HIS A 215 -21.19 -2.91 6.15
CA HIS A 215 -21.00 -4.06 7.05
C HIS A 215 -21.06 -5.38 6.29
N VAL A 216 -21.93 -5.50 5.28
CA VAL A 216 -22.01 -6.68 4.41
C VAL A 216 -20.75 -6.80 3.54
N VAL A 217 -20.35 -5.71 2.86
CA VAL A 217 -19.12 -5.70 2.03
C VAL A 217 -17.89 -6.03 2.87
N ARG A 218 -17.77 -5.42 4.06
CA ARG A 218 -16.69 -5.72 5.00
C ARG A 218 -16.73 -7.18 5.43
N PHE A 219 -17.89 -7.72 5.79
CA PHE A 219 -18.03 -9.13 6.17
C PHE A 219 -17.59 -10.06 5.02
N ILE A 220 -18.05 -9.80 3.81
CA ILE A 220 -17.68 -10.57 2.61
C ILE A 220 -16.16 -10.47 2.38
N GLY A 221 -15.59 -9.27 2.35
CA GLY A 221 -14.16 -9.04 2.14
C GLY A 221 -13.27 -9.65 3.21
N MET A 222 -13.75 -9.74 4.44
CA MET A 222 -12.98 -10.31 5.57
C MET A 222 -13.15 -11.82 5.74
N HIS A 223 -14.33 -12.39 5.46
CA HIS A 223 -14.67 -13.74 5.88
C HIS A 223 -15.03 -14.67 4.72
N VAL A 224 -15.57 -14.13 3.62
CA VAL A 224 -16.00 -14.92 2.46
C VAL A 224 -14.93 -14.92 1.37
N GLN A 225 -14.38 -13.76 1.02
CA GLN A 225 -13.30 -13.63 0.03
C GLN A 225 -11.93 -13.89 0.68
N THR A 226 -11.70 -15.14 1.12
CA THR A 226 -10.44 -15.57 1.72
C THR A 226 -9.71 -16.56 0.82
N ILE A 227 -8.39 -16.69 0.97
CA ILE A 227 -7.59 -17.70 0.22
C ILE A 227 -8.07 -19.13 0.46
N ARG A 228 -8.84 -19.38 1.52
CA ARG A 228 -9.38 -20.70 1.87
C ARG A 228 -10.68 -21.04 1.13
N THR A 229 -11.36 -20.05 0.56
CA THR A 229 -12.63 -20.25 -0.16
C THR A 229 -12.44 -20.22 -1.67
N PRO A 230 -13.23 -20.97 -2.47
CA PRO A 230 -13.17 -20.89 -3.92
C PRO A 230 -13.44 -19.46 -4.44
N MET A 231 -14.40 -18.76 -3.83
CA MET A 231 -14.73 -17.38 -4.18
C MET A 231 -13.55 -16.44 -3.92
N GLY A 232 -12.87 -16.60 -2.80
CA GLY A 232 -11.71 -15.76 -2.44
C GLY A 232 -10.51 -16.03 -3.34
N ARG A 233 -10.23 -17.29 -3.71
CA ARG A 233 -9.16 -17.61 -4.68
C ARG A 233 -9.41 -16.94 -6.02
N LYS A 234 -10.62 -17.03 -6.56
CA LYS A 234 -11.00 -16.34 -7.80
C LYS A 234 -10.93 -14.81 -7.68
N ALA A 235 -11.33 -14.25 -6.53
CA ALA A 235 -11.22 -12.81 -6.27
C ALA A 235 -9.76 -12.35 -6.18
N ARG A 236 -8.89 -13.14 -5.54
CA ARG A 236 -7.45 -12.88 -5.45
C ARG A 236 -6.81 -12.77 -6.83
N ASP A 237 -7.04 -13.76 -7.70
CA ASP A 237 -6.46 -13.76 -9.04
C ASP A 237 -6.93 -12.56 -9.86
N LYS A 238 -8.19 -12.18 -9.72
CA LYS A 238 -8.74 -10.99 -10.38
C LYS A 238 -8.12 -9.71 -9.84
N GLU A 239 -8.02 -9.54 -8.52
CA GLU A 239 -7.54 -8.32 -7.89
C GLU A 239 -6.05 -8.09 -8.13
N LEU A 240 -5.24 -9.13 -7.99
CA LEU A 240 -3.79 -9.04 -8.21
C LEU A 240 -3.42 -8.77 -9.67
N ASN A 241 -4.22 -9.24 -10.63
CA ASN A 241 -3.93 -9.08 -12.06
C ASN A 241 -4.69 -7.91 -12.72
N GLN A 242 -5.84 -7.52 -12.20
CA GLN A 242 -6.72 -6.55 -12.86
C GLN A 242 -6.99 -5.29 -12.02
N GLY A 243 -6.67 -5.30 -10.71
CA GLY A 243 -7.01 -4.23 -9.78
C GLY A 243 -8.48 -4.25 -9.35
N THR A 244 -8.85 -3.33 -8.46
CA THR A 244 -10.17 -3.27 -7.81
C THR A 244 -11.20 -2.49 -8.64
N MET A 245 -12.50 -2.76 -8.40
CA MET A 245 -13.61 -1.96 -8.93
C MET A 245 -13.63 -0.54 -8.32
N LEU A 246 -14.33 0.38 -8.96
CA LEU A 246 -14.54 1.72 -8.44
C LEU A 246 -15.41 1.69 -7.19
N VAL A 247 -14.95 2.38 -6.15
CA VAL A 247 -15.64 2.38 -4.85
C VAL A 247 -16.40 3.70 -4.64
N ARG A 248 -15.72 4.83 -4.74
CA ARG A 248 -16.27 6.15 -4.44
C ARG A 248 -16.83 6.85 -5.68
N VAL A 249 -16.11 6.79 -6.77
CA VAL A 249 -16.49 7.42 -8.04
C VAL A 249 -17.31 6.46 -8.88
N LYS A 250 -18.37 6.97 -9.52
CA LYS A 250 -19.21 6.19 -10.44
C LYS A 250 -18.93 6.58 -11.89
N PRO A 251 -19.02 5.64 -12.86
CA PRO A 251 -18.82 5.94 -14.28
C PRO A 251 -19.65 7.13 -14.79
N LYS A 252 -20.89 7.25 -14.32
CA LYS A 252 -21.76 8.38 -14.69
C LYS A 252 -21.21 9.73 -14.28
N GLN A 253 -20.51 9.84 -13.17
CA GLN A 253 -19.89 11.08 -12.70
C GLN A 253 -18.71 11.48 -13.59
N ILE A 254 -17.92 10.49 -14.01
CA ILE A 254 -16.78 10.69 -14.92
C ILE A 254 -17.26 11.24 -16.25
N LEU A 255 -18.27 10.61 -16.85
CA LEU A 255 -18.85 11.05 -18.12
C LEU A 255 -19.54 12.42 -18.01
N ALA A 256 -20.27 12.68 -16.92
CA ALA A 256 -20.92 13.96 -16.67
C ALA A 256 -19.93 15.13 -16.48
N ALA A 257 -18.70 14.85 -16.04
CA ALA A 257 -17.62 15.83 -15.95
C ALA A 257 -16.93 16.11 -17.30
N GLY A 258 -17.38 15.50 -18.39
CA GLY A 258 -16.81 15.70 -19.73
C GLY A 258 -15.54 14.88 -19.99
N VAL A 259 -15.19 13.95 -19.10
CA VAL A 259 -14.05 13.04 -19.33
C VAL A 259 -14.38 12.05 -20.44
N ARG A 260 -13.51 11.94 -21.41
CA ARG A 260 -13.60 10.96 -22.51
C ARG A 260 -13.04 9.63 -22.04
N TRP A 261 -13.90 8.64 -21.80
CA TRP A 261 -13.45 7.31 -21.43
C TRP A 261 -13.09 6.51 -22.68
N VAL A 262 -11.82 6.10 -22.79
CA VAL A 262 -11.27 5.38 -23.94
C VAL A 262 -10.77 4.00 -23.55
N GLY A 263 -10.54 3.14 -24.53
CA GLY A 263 -9.96 1.82 -24.34
C GLY A 263 -8.57 1.86 -23.71
N LYS A 264 -7.98 0.70 -23.45
CA LYS A 264 -6.66 0.59 -22.84
C LYS A 264 -5.60 1.24 -23.74
N THR A 265 -4.71 2.05 -23.18
CA THR A 265 -3.52 2.53 -23.88
C THR A 265 -2.57 1.36 -24.09
N THR A 266 -2.25 1.05 -25.34
CA THR A 266 -1.51 -0.15 -25.76
C THR A 266 -0.12 0.17 -26.30
N GLY A 267 0.15 1.43 -26.67
CA GLY A 267 1.43 1.79 -27.28
C GLY A 267 1.51 3.26 -27.64
N VAL A 268 2.43 3.53 -28.55
CA VAL A 268 2.74 4.86 -29.08
C VAL A 268 2.82 4.80 -30.61
N MET A 269 2.25 5.77 -31.30
CA MET A 269 2.36 5.94 -32.74
C MET A 269 2.73 7.39 -33.02
N ASP A 270 3.80 7.60 -33.78
CA ASP A 270 4.35 8.94 -34.08
C ASP A 270 4.57 9.81 -32.83
N GLY A 271 5.06 9.21 -31.75
CA GLY A 271 5.27 9.87 -30.47
C GLY A 271 4.00 10.11 -29.62
N MET A 272 2.82 9.77 -30.12
CA MET A 272 1.53 10.02 -29.46
C MET A 272 0.92 8.75 -28.87
N PRO A 273 0.20 8.85 -27.71
CA PRO A 273 -0.44 7.70 -27.10
C PRO A 273 -1.50 7.08 -28.03
N THR A 274 -1.50 5.73 -28.09
CA THR A 274 -2.46 4.95 -28.90
C THR A 274 -3.24 4.02 -27.99
N VAL A 275 -4.57 3.95 -28.21
CA VAL A 275 -5.47 3.05 -27.48
C VAL A 275 -5.83 1.82 -28.32
N GLU A 276 -6.46 0.83 -27.68
CA GLU A 276 -6.64 -0.53 -28.21
C GLU A 276 -7.47 -0.63 -29.51
N ASP A 277 -8.31 0.37 -29.81
CA ASP A 277 -9.05 0.49 -31.07
C ASP A 277 -8.25 1.14 -32.21
N GLY A 278 -6.96 1.47 -31.95
CA GLY A 278 -6.06 2.10 -32.90
C GLY A 278 -6.16 3.63 -32.93
N GLN A 279 -7.02 4.26 -32.13
CA GLN A 279 -7.11 5.71 -32.05
C GLN A 279 -5.81 6.31 -31.48
N VAL A 280 -5.26 7.30 -32.16
CA VAL A 280 -4.10 8.11 -31.71
C VAL A 280 -4.60 9.40 -31.07
N LEU A 281 -4.18 9.65 -29.82
CA LEU A 281 -4.64 10.80 -29.04
C LEU A 281 -3.69 12.00 -29.26
N LYS A 282 -3.84 12.71 -30.39
CA LYS A 282 -2.95 13.79 -30.83
C LYS A 282 -3.01 15.08 -29.99
N GLU A 283 -4.06 15.26 -29.17
CA GLU A 283 -4.26 16.44 -28.34
C GLU A 283 -3.61 16.32 -26.95
N VAL A 284 -3.00 15.15 -26.65
CA VAL A 284 -2.41 14.86 -25.33
C VAL A 284 -1.07 15.55 -25.21
N THR A 285 -0.94 16.40 -24.19
CA THR A 285 0.31 17.05 -23.78
C THR A 285 0.86 16.53 -22.46
N THR A 286 0.02 15.81 -21.71
CA THR A 286 0.40 15.22 -20.42
C THR A 286 -0.18 13.82 -20.25
N VAL A 287 0.62 12.89 -19.74
CA VAL A 287 0.20 11.54 -19.36
C VAL A 287 0.41 11.33 -17.86
N ILE A 288 -0.67 10.96 -17.15
CA ILE A 288 -0.62 10.58 -15.75
C ILE A 288 -0.80 9.06 -15.64
N TRP A 289 0.25 8.37 -15.21
CA TRP A 289 0.27 6.94 -15.06
C TRP A 289 -0.40 6.52 -13.74
N CYS A 290 -1.67 6.12 -13.78
CA CYS A 290 -2.43 5.54 -12.67
C CYS A 290 -2.44 4.00 -12.73
N THR A 291 -1.34 3.42 -13.15
CA THR A 291 -1.17 2.00 -13.45
C THR A 291 -0.79 1.15 -12.24
N GLY A 292 -0.84 1.76 -11.06
CA GLY A 292 -0.54 1.11 -9.78
C GLY A 292 0.95 1.02 -9.49
N ASN A 293 1.29 0.29 -8.44
CA ASN A 293 2.67 0.12 -7.98
C ASN A 293 3.01 -1.36 -7.93
N ARG A 294 4.31 -1.66 -7.95
CA ARG A 294 4.84 -2.98 -7.66
C ARG A 294 5.22 -3.06 -6.19
N LEU A 295 5.16 -4.25 -5.66
CA LEU A 295 5.75 -4.56 -4.36
C LEU A 295 7.23 -4.82 -4.59
N ASP A 296 8.07 -3.88 -4.17
CA ASP A 296 9.53 -4.06 -4.20
C ASP A 296 10.00 -4.66 -2.87
N LEU A 297 10.44 -5.91 -2.93
CA LEU A 297 11.04 -6.67 -1.83
C LEU A 297 12.46 -7.17 -2.20
N SER A 298 13.08 -6.61 -3.24
CA SER A 298 14.42 -6.98 -3.71
C SER A 298 15.53 -6.77 -2.67
N TRP A 299 15.24 -5.96 -1.65
CA TRP A 299 16.14 -5.74 -0.51
C TRP A 299 16.13 -6.89 0.52
N ILE A 300 15.26 -7.89 0.36
CA ILE A 300 15.23 -9.08 1.22
C ILE A 300 16.07 -10.17 0.54
N ASP A 301 17.22 -10.48 1.12
CA ASP A 301 18.13 -11.52 0.64
C ASP A 301 17.90 -12.82 1.45
N LEU A 302 16.77 -13.45 1.18
CA LEU A 302 16.33 -14.71 1.78
C LEU A 302 15.62 -15.56 0.72
N PRO A 303 15.71 -16.90 0.78
CA PRO A 303 15.10 -17.80 -0.19
C PRO A 303 13.60 -17.99 0.03
N ILE A 304 12.84 -16.88 0.01
CA ILE A 304 11.43 -16.83 0.39
C ILE A 304 10.49 -16.41 -0.75
N PHE A 305 10.99 -16.32 -1.98
CA PHE A 305 10.21 -15.82 -3.11
C PHE A 305 9.79 -16.94 -4.05
N GLU A 306 8.57 -16.83 -4.58
CA GLU A 306 8.09 -17.61 -5.72
C GLU A 306 8.75 -17.12 -7.02
N GLU A 307 8.64 -17.86 -8.13
CA GLU A 307 9.19 -17.50 -9.44
C GLU A 307 8.71 -16.13 -9.95
N ASP A 308 7.51 -15.70 -9.55
CA ASP A 308 6.93 -14.40 -9.90
C ASP A 308 7.35 -13.24 -8.96
N GLY A 309 8.28 -13.50 -8.03
CA GLY A 309 8.81 -12.53 -7.08
C GLY A 309 7.90 -12.23 -5.89
N ARG A 310 6.81 -12.98 -5.71
CA ARG A 310 5.96 -12.85 -4.51
C ARG A 310 6.54 -13.62 -3.34
N PRO A 311 6.41 -13.11 -2.11
CA PRO A 311 6.88 -13.84 -0.95
C PRO A 311 6.00 -15.05 -0.67
N MET A 312 6.62 -16.20 -0.44
CA MET A 312 5.97 -17.42 0.04
C MET A 312 5.49 -17.21 1.47
N HIS A 313 4.18 -17.36 1.71
CA HIS A 313 3.65 -17.21 3.05
C HIS A 313 2.32 -17.96 3.26
N ASP A 314 2.09 -18.44 4.47
CA ASP A 314 0.74 -18.80 4.94
C ASP A 314 0.22 -17.66 5.83
N ARG A 315 -0.69 -16.86 5.27
CA ARG A 315 -1.33 -15.73 5.97
C ARG A 315 -0.32 -14.76 6.61
N GLY A 316 0.78 -14.50 5.92
CA GLY A 316 1.85 -13.60 6.35
C GLY A 316 2.98 -14.26 7.15
N VAL A 317 2.86 -15.50 7.57
CA VAL A 317 3.95 -16.26 8.20
C VAL A 317 4.74 -16.98 7.12
N VAL A 318 6.06 -16.84 7.11
CA VAL A 318 6.93 -17.42 6.09
C VAL A 318 7.33 -18.84 6.47
N PRO A 319 6.96 -19.85 5.65
CA PRO A 319 7.42 -21.22 5.88
C PRO A 319 8.94 -21.33 5.77
N GLY A 320 9.57 -22.06 6.68
CA GLY A 320 11.04 -22.25 6.67
C GLY A 320 11.85 -21.10 7.26
N GLU A 321 11.22 -19.93 7.52
CA GLU A 321 11.86 -18.76 8.13
C GLU A 321 11.18 -18.41 9.45
N PRO A 322 11.47 -19.14 10.54
CA PRO A 322 10.84 -18.91 11.84
C PRO A 322 11.22 -17.53 12.38
N GLY A 323 10.22 -16.71 12.67
CA GLY A 323 10.41 -15.31 13.11
C GLY A 323 10.20 -14.28 12.01
N LEU A 324 10.10 -14.65 10.73
CA LEU A 324 9.78 -13.73 9.65
C LEU A 324 8.28 -13.73 9.34
N GLY A 325 7.70 -12.53 9.23
CA GLY A 325 6.32 -12.35 8.84
C GLY A 325 6.06 -11.10 8.04
N PHE A 326 4.98 -11.12 7.26
CA PHE A 326 4.47 -9.99 6.49
C PHE A 326 3.14 -9.50 7.04
N VAL A 327 2.89 -8.19 7.00
CA VAL A 327 1.61 -7.58 7.36
C VAL A 327 1.23 -6.50 6.35
N GLY A 328 0.03 -6.64 5.78
CA GLY A 328 -0.50 -5.68 4.81
C GLY A 328 -0.16 -5.97 3.35
N LEU A 329 0.19 -7.22 3.03
CA LEU A 329 0.26 -7.66 1.63
C LEU A 329 -1.15 -7.72 1.02
N PRO A 330 -1.30 -7.35 -0.27
CA PRO A 330 -2.55 -7.55 -0.99
C PRO A 330 -3.01 -9.00 -0.92
N PHE A 331 -4.26 -9.20 -0.54
CA PHE A 331 -4.83 -10.54 -0.37
C PHE A 331 -4.01 -11.50 0.51
N GLN A 332 -3.32 -11.00 1.53
CA GLN A 332 -2.51 -11.83 2.44
C GLN A 332 -3.29 -13.03 3.02
N PHE A 333 -4.55 -12.79 3.39
CA PHE A 333 -5.50 -13.84 3.79
C PHE A 333 -6.86 -13.64 3.13
N ALA A 334 -7.31 -12.42 2.93
CA ALA A 334 -8.60 -12.06 2.38
C ALA A 334 -8.52 -10.75 1.59
N ALA A 335 -9.54 -10.42 0.84
CA ALA A 335 -9.64 -9.18 0.07
C ALA A 335 -9.46 -7.90 0.92
N ALA A 336 -9.70 -7.98 2.23
CA ALA A 336 -9.55 -6.86 3.14
C ALA A 336 -8.20 -6.84 3.90
N SER A 337 -7.21 -7.65 3.53
CA SER A 337 -5.95 -7.80 4.28
C SER A 337 -5.07 -6.56 4.27
N ASP A 338 -5.04 -5.80 3.19
CA ASP A 338 -4.23 -4.59 3.01
C ASP A 338 -4.98 -3.29 3.33
N VAL A 339 -6.29 -3.37 3.63
CA VAL A 339 -7.10 -2.22 4.03
C VAL A 339 -7.32 -2.16 5.54
N LEU A 340 -7.61 -0.96 6.05
CA LEU A 340 -7.75 -0.67 7.48
C LEU A 340 -8.59 -1.66 8.28
N PRO A 341 -9.79 -2.09 7.82
CA PRO A 341 -10.61 -3.03 8.60
C PRO A 341 -10.01 -4.43 8.73
N GLY A 342 -9.12 -4.84 7.82
CA GLY A 342 -8.60 -6.21 7.75
C GLY A 342 -7.19 -6.39 8.30
N VAL A 343 -6.34 -5.37 8.15
CA VAL A 343 -4.91 -5.45 8.47
C VAL A 343 -4.62 -5.85 9.91
N ALA A 344 -5.42 -5.36 10.86
CA ALA A 344 -5.24 -5.66 12.28
C ALA A 344 -5.47 -7.14 12.61
N ARG A 345 -6.39 -7.82 11.91
CA ARG A 345 -6.60 -9.25 12.05
C ARG A 345 -5.37 -10.05 11.64
N ASP A 346 -4.75 -9.66 10.52
CA ASP A 346 -3.59 -10.37 9.99
C ASP A 346 -2.33 -10.04 10.82
N ALA A 347 -2.16 -8.82 11.29
CA ALA A 347 -1.14 -8.46 12.26
C ALA A 347 -1.22 -9.32 13.54
N ARG A 348 -2.43 -9.48 14.11
CA ARG A 348 -2.65 -10.37 15.27
C ARG A 348 -2.26 -11.81 14.98
N TYR A 349 -2.57 -12.29 13.79
CA TYR A 349 -2.25 -13.67 13.41
C TYR A 349 -0.74 -13.88 13.32
N VAL A 350 -0.02 -12.96 12.66
CA VAL A 350 1.44 -13.02 12.53
C VAL A 350 2.10 -12.93 13.91
N VAL A 351 1.80 -11.89 14.69
CA VAL A 351 2.42 -11.69 16.02
C VAL A 351 2.25 -12.90 16.95
N LYS A 352 1.09 -13.54 16.92
CA LYS A 352 0.84 -14.75 17.74
C LYS A 352 1.69 -15.97 17.33
N ARG A 353 2.27 -15.96 16.13
CA ARG A 353 3.07 -17.06 15.58
C ARG A 353 4.56 -16.81 15.59
N LEU A 354 4.99 -15.59 15.90
CA LEU A 354 6.40 -15.30 16.07
C LEU A 354 6.94 -16.08 17.28
N PRO A 355 8.07 -16.76 17.16
CA PRO A 355 8.73 -17.41 18.29
C PRO A 355 9.05 -16.38 19.39
N ALA A 356 8.90 -16.78 20.65
CA ALA A 356 9.38 -15.99 21.78
C ALA A 356 10.89 -16.29 21.96
N ARG A 357 11.75 -15.56 21.24
CA ARG A 357 13.21 -15.70 21.30
C ARG A 357 13.83 -14.31 21.42
N MET A 358 14.84 -14.18 22.27
CA MET A 358 15.77 -13.04 22.19
C MET A 358 16.91 -13.41 21.24
N PRO A 359 17.47 -12.44 20.49
CA PRO A 359 18.70 -12.68 19.73
C PRO A 359 19.78 -13.22 20.65
N ALA A 360 20.59 -14.17 20.17
CA ALA A 360 21.75 -14.66 20.91
C ALA A 360 22.63 -13.47 21.34
N ALA A 361 23.08 -13.47 22.61
CA ALA A 361 24.03 -12.46 23.06
C ALA A 361 25.29 -12.53 22.16
N ALA A 362 25.84 -11.36 21.76
CA ALA A 362 27.15 -11.39 21.09
C ALA A 362 28.16 -12.11 21.99
N PRO A 363 29.06 -12.93 21.41
CA PRO A 363 30.15 -13.47 22.18
C PRO A 363 30.89 -12.29 22.82
N THR A 364 30.97 -12.32 24.16
CA THR A 364 31.75 -11.34 24.90
C THR A 364 33.20 -11.45 24.46
N ALA A 365 33.88 -10.32 24.17
CA ALA A 365 35.23 -10.26 23.67
C ALA A 365 36.31 -10.89 24.60
N SER A 366 35.93 -11.68 25.60
CA SER A 366 36.82 -12.32 26.56
C SER A 366 37.16 -13.79 26.26
N GLU A 367 36.61 -14.41 25.22
CA GLU A 367 36.94 -15.82 24.89
C GLU A 367 37.96 -16.02 23.76
N SER A 368 38.48 -14.95 23.15
CA SER A 368 39.53 -15.05 22.11
C SER A 368 40.97 -14.84 22.59
N ALA A 369 41.24 -14.93 23.89
CA ALA A 369 42.56 -14.73 24.46
C ALA A 369 43.15 -15.98 25.15
N VAL A 370 42.67 -17.19 24.85
CA VAL A 370 43.33 -18.45 25.25
C VAL A 370 43.13 -19.49 24.16
N ALA A 371 44.01 -19.47 23.18
CA ALA A 371 44.43 -20.62 22.40
C ALA A 371 45.77 -20.32 21.70
#